data_740d63ad5f4d90b80c2b4033c05d7c4d
#
_entry.id   740d63ad5f4d90b80c2b4033c05d7c4d
#
_cell.length_a   1.000
_cell.length_b   1.000
_cell.length_c   1.000
_cell.angle_alpha   90.00
_cell.angle_beta   90.00
_cell.angle_gamma   90.00
#
_symmetry.space_group_name_H-M   'P 1'
#
loop_
_entity.id
_entity.type
_entity.pdbx_description
1 polymer ?
#
loop_
_entity_poly.entity_id
_entity_poly.type
_entity_poly.pdbx_seq_one_letter_code
_entity_poly.pdbx_strand_id
1 'polypeptide(L)'
;SPTFTIVQIYESGRLPFYHFDVYRIADVEEMEEIGYEDCFYGEGICLIEWAELIQEILPKDCISIRIEKDLSRGFDYRRITIEPAK
;
A
#
# COMPACT_ATOMS: atom_id res chain seq x y z
N SER A 1 3.01 -10.52 -3.36
CA SER A 1 1.91 -9.85 -2.65
C SER A 1 1.43 -10.73 -1.50
N PRO A 2 1.23 -10.20 -0.29
CA PRO A 2 0.81 -11.00 0.87
C PRO A 2 -0.67 -11.36 0.78
N THR A 3 -0.98 -12.49 0.15
CA THR A 3 -2.35 -12.89 -0.16
C THR A 3 -3.16 -13.27 1.07
N PHE A 4 -2.53 -13.89 2.06
CA PHE A 4 -3.22 -14.37 3.25
C PHE A 4 -2.88 -13.58 4.52
N THR A 5 -1.75 -12.90 4.51
CA THR A 5 -1.37 -11.98 5.57
C THR A 5 -1.47 -10.56 5.03
N ILE A 6 -2.00 -9.64 5.83
CA ILE A 6 -2.19 -8.26 5.38
C ILE A 6 -0.85 -7.55 5.22
N VAL A 7 0.15 -7.89 6.04
CA VAL A 7 1.44 -7.22 6.01
C VAL A 7 2.57 -8.24 6.04
N GLN A 8 3.61 -7.97 5.24
CA GLN A 8 4.89 -8.67 5.33
C GLN A 8 5.98 -7.66 5.66
N ILE A 9 6.89 -8.06 6.52
CA ILE A 9 7.92 -7.17 7.05
C ILE A 9 9.28 -7.71 6.64
N TYR A 10 10.09 -6.83 6.03
CA TYR A 10 11.44 -7.15 5.58
C TYR A 10 12.42 -6.23 6.30
N GLU A 11 13.28 -6.81 7.12
CA GLU A 11 14.17 -6.03 7.97
C GLU A 11 15.65 -6.18 7.63
N SER A 12 15.97 -6.91 6.57
CA SER A 12 17.37 -7.19 6.21
C SER A 12 18.06 -6.05 5.46
N GLY A 13 17.32 -5.06 4.99
CA GLY A 13 17.89 -3.92 4.29
C GLY A 13 18.27 -2.79 5.22
N ARG A 14 18.64 -1.64 4.64
CA ARG A 14 19.04 -0.46 5.41
C ARG A 14 17.89 0.10 6.25
N LEU A 15 16.67 0.02 5.72
CA LEU A 15 15.46 0.45 6.42
C LEU A 15 14.48 -0.71 6.45
N PRO A 16 13.63 -0.79 7.48
CA PRO A 16 12.52 -1.73 7.44
C PRO A 16 11.62 -1.45 6.25
N PHE A 17 11.14 -2.51 5.61
CA PHE A 17 10.20 -2.41 4.51
C PHE A 17 8.95 -3.18 4.85
N TYR A 18 7.80 -2.51 4.79
CA TYR A 18 6.50 -3.10 5.13
C TYR A 18 5.66 -3.15 3.87
N HIS A 19 5.27 -4.36 3.46
CA HIS A 19 4.43 -4.54 2.28
C HIS A 19 3.02 -4.93 2.74
N PHE A 20 2.07 -4.04 2.52
CA PHE A 20 0.67 -4.25 2.87
C PHE A 20 -0.13 -4.59 1.62
N ASP A 21 -1.00 -5.59 1.72
CA ASP A 21 -2.02 -5.84 0.73
C ASP A 21 -3.35 -5.88 1.47
N VAL A 22 -4.14 -4.82 1.31
CA VAL A 22 -5.38 -4.67 2.07
C VAL A 22 -6.62 -5.03 1.25
N TYR A 23 -6.44 -5.73 0.14
CA TYR A 23 -7.54 -6.08 -0.75
C TYR A 23 -8.67 -6.83 -0.04
N ARG A 24 -8.33 -7.71 0.91
CA ARG A 24 -9.29 -8.55 1.61
C ARG A 24 -9.73 -8.01 2.95
N ILE A 25 -9.36 -6.79 3.27
CA ILE A 25 -9.73 -6.22 4.56
C ILE A 25 -11.24 -5.94 4.58
N ALA A 26 -11.91 -6.32 5.67
CA ALA A 26 -13.35 -6.10 5.80
C ALA A 26 -13.64 -4.67 6.26
N ASP A 27 -12.84 -4.16 7.20
CA ASP A 27 -12.94 -2.78 7.66
C ASP A 27 -11.60 -2.34 8.24
N VAL A 28 -11.47 -1.02 8.47
CA VAL A 28 -10.21 -0.44 8.96
C VAL A 28 -9.83 -0.88 10.37
N GLU A 29 -10.76 -1.40 11.16
CA GLU A 29 -10.43 -1.88 12.49
C GLU A 29 -9.44 -3.04 12.45
N GLU A 30 -9.46 -3.85 11.38
CA GLU A 30 -8.49 -4.91 11.22
C GLU A 30 -7.07 -4.36 11.10
N MET A 31 -6.90 -3.15 10.56
CA MET A 31 -5.59 -2.50 10.48
C MET A 31 -5.07 -2.16 11.88
N GLU A 32 -5.97 -1.76 12.79
CA GLU A 32 -5.57 -1.47 14.16
C GLU A 32 -5.05 -2.71 14.86
N GLU A 33 -5.66 -3.86 14.60
CA GLU A 33 -5.25 -5.12 15.20
C GLU A 33 -3.84 -5.52 14.82
N ILE A 34 -3.39 -5.15 13.62
CA ILE A 34 -2.04 -5.49 13.17
C ILE A 34 -1.03 -4.39 13.47
N GLY A 35 -1.45 -3.30 14.15
CA GLY A 35 -0.54 -2.25 14.57
C GLY A 35 -0.01 -1.39 13.43
N TYR A 36 -0.88 -1.02 12.50
CA TYR A 36 -0.46 -0.31 11.30
C TYR A 36 0.25 1.01 11.59
N GLU A 37 -0.09 1.68 12.69
CA GLU A 37 0.47 2.99 13.01
C GLU A 37 1.98 2.93 13.19
N ASP A 38 2.47 1.87 13.82
CA ASP A 38 3.91 1.71 14.00
C ASP A 38 4.64 1.54 12.68
N CYS A 39 3.98 0.99 11.69
CA CYS A 39 4.55 0.83 10.36
C CYS A 39 4.45 2.11 9.54
N PHE A 40 3.27 2.73 9.53
CA PHE A 40 3.01 3.91 8.69
C PHE A 40 3.80 5.13 9.16
N TYR A 41 4.00 5.28 10.46
CA TYR A 41 4.66 6.44 11.05
C TYR A 41 6.03 6.13 11.62
N GLY A 42 6.55 4.94 11.34
CA GLY A 42 7.88 4.55 11.74
C GLY A 42 8.95 5.04 10.78
N GLU A 43 10.15 4.49 10.93
CA GLU A 43 11.32 4.91 10.14
C GLU A 43 11.47 4.19 8.81
N GLY A 44 10.66 3.18 8.55
CA GLY A 44 10.76 2.36 7.37
C GLY A 44 9.97 2.90 6.19
N ILE A 45 9.87 2.07 5.17
CA ILE A 45 9.12 2.35 3.95
C ILE A 45 7.92 1.42 3.92
N CYS A 46 6.74 1.98 3.64
CA CYS A 46 5.52 1.20 3.47
C CYS A 46 5.07 1.26 2.01
N LEU A 47 4.84 0.08 1.44
CA LEU A 47 4.18 -0.05 0.15
C LEU A 47 2.81 -0.66 0.40
N ILE A 48 1.76 0.04 0.01
CA ILE A 48 0.39 -0.38 0.31
C ILE A 48 -0.37 -0.60 -0.99
N GLU A 49 -0.76 -1.85 -1.25
CA GLU A 49 -1.59 -2.19 -2.41
C GLU A 49 -3.06 -2.08 -2.01
N TRP A 50 -3.88 -1.58 -2.93
CA TRP A 50 -5.30 -1.36 -2.73
C TRP A 50 -5.58 -0.32 -1.64
N ALA A 51 -4.71 0.69 -1.58
CA ALA A 51 -4.72 1.68 -0.51
C ALA A 51 -6.04 2.47 -0.43
N GLU A 52 -6.77 2.61 -1.54
CA GLU A 52 -8.05 3.30 -1.55
C GLU A 52 -9.10 2.67 -0.63
N LEU A 53 -8.90 1.39 -0.28
CA LEU A 53 -9.82 0.70 0.63
C LEU A 53 -9.64 1.14 2.09
N ILE A 54 -8.51 1.76 2.40
CA ILE A 54 -8.21 2.25 3.75
C ILE A 54 -7.85 3.74 3.75
N GLN A 55 -8.47 4.49 2.87
CA GLN A 55 -8.12 5.89 2.63
C GLN A 55 -8.18 6.74 3.90
N GLU A 56 -9.13 6.46 4.79
CA GLU A 56 -9.33 7.24 6.01
C GLU A 56 -8.16 7.18 6.99
N ILE A 57 -7.29 6.16 6.87
CA ILE A 57 -6.15 6.02 7.78
C ILE A 57 -4.81 6.28 7.11
N LEU A 58 -4.81 6.60 5.81
CA LEU A 58 -3.55 6.87 5.11
C LEU A 58 -2.92 8.17 5.60
N PRO A 59 -1.59 8.22 5.73
CA PRO A 59 -0.90 9.48 6.00
C PRO A 59 -1.18 10.51 4.91
N LYS A 60 -1.23 11.78 5.27
CA LYS A 60 -1.52 12.85 4.32
C LYS A 60 -0.38 13.08 3.34
N ASP A 61 0.81 12.69 3.70
CA ASP A 61 2.02 12.93 2.90
C ASP A 61 2.45 11.70 2.09
N CYS A 62 1.55 10.76 1.85
CA CYS A 62 1.92 9.59 1.07
C CYS A 62 1.94 9.88 -0.43
N ILE A 63 2.80 9.12 -1.13
CA ILE A 63 2.87 9.15 -2.59
C ILE A 63 1.83 8.19 -3.12
N SER A 64 0.99 8.63 -4.05
CA SER A 64 -0.03 7.80 -4.64
C SER A 64 0.42 7.34 -6.03
N ILE A 65 0.32 6.03 -6.27
CA ILE A 65 0.67 5.43 -7.56
C ILE A 65 -0.56 4.68 -8.06
N ARG A 66 -1.04 5.07 -9.23
CA ARG A 66 -2.17 4.40 -9.86
C ARG A 66 -1.70 3.67 -11.10
N ILE A 67 -2.05 2.39 -11.21
CA ILE A 67 -1.71 1.56 -12.35
C ILE A 67 -3.02 1.12 -12.99
N GLU A 68 -3.21 1.49 -14.25
CA GLU A 68 -4.46 1.25 -14.98
C GLU A 68 -4.20 0.48 -16.26
N LYS A 69 -5.18 -0.34 -16.64
CA LYS A 69 -5.19 -1.01 -17.94
C LYS A 69 -5.99 -0.18 -18.93
N ASP A 70 -5.65 -0.27 -20.20
CA ASP A 70 -6.47 0.28 -21.28
C ASP A 70 -6.42 -0.73 -22.42
N LEU A 71 -7.42 -1.60 -22.49
CA LEU A 71 -7.43 -2.68 -23.46
C LEU A 71 -7.52 -2.20 -24.91
N SER A 72 -7.99 -0.95 -25.12
CA SER A 72 -8.02 -0.37 -26.47
C SER A 72 -6.60 -0.12 -27.00
N ARG A 73 -5.59 -0.10 -26.11
CA ARG A 73 -4.20 0.12 -26.48
C ARG A 73 -3.36 -1.15 -26.44
N GLY A 74 -3.97 -2.30 -26.13
CA GLY A 74 -3.31 -3.59 -26.10
C GLY A 74 -3.31 -4.23 -24.72
N PHE A 75 -3.15 -5.55 -24.67
CA PHE A 75 -3.20 -6.29 -23.42
C PHE A 75 -2.03 -5.99 -22.51
N ASP A 76 -0.90 -5.58 -23.06
CA ASP A 76 0.31 -5.30 -22.27
C ASP A 76 0.41 -3.84 -21.88
N TYR A 77 -0.52 -3.00 -22.31
CA TYR A 77 -0.49 -1.58 -22.00
C TYR A 77 -0.83 -1.34 -20.52
N ARG A 78 -0.08 -0.43 -19.92
CA ARG A 78 -0.37 0.04 -18.55
C ARG A 78 -0.11 1.53 -18.50
N ARG A 79 -1.01 2.25 -17.84
CA ARG A 79 -0.81 3.66 -17.53
C ARG A 79 -0.45 3.77 -16.06
N ILE A 80 0.67 4.42 -15.79
CA ILE A 80 1.12 4.64 -14.41
C ILE A 80 1.06 6.13 -14.15
N THR A 81 0.29 6.51 -13.13
CA THR A 81 0.18 7.89 -12.71
C THR A 81 0.73 8.01 -11.30
N ILE A 82 1.65 8.93 -11.10
CA ILE A 82 2.29 9.14 -9.80
C ILE A 82 1.94 10.55 -9.33
N GLU A 83 1.29 10.61 -8.15
CA GLU A 83 0.99 11.87 -7.50
C GLU A 83 1.91 12.00 -6.30
N PRO A 84 2.77 13.02 -6.29
CA PRO A 84 3.73 13.17 -5.19
C PRO A 84 3.03 13.51 -3.88
N ALA A 85 3.76 13.38 -2.77
CA ALA A 85 3.26 13.75 -1.46
C ALA A 85 2.92 15.23 -1.42
N LYS A 86 1.83 15.54 -0.74
CA LYS A 86 1.33 16.91 -0.65
C LYS A 86 2.01 17.69 0.47
#